data_33fb95d1418311738e00304ae49f657b
#
_entry.id   33fb95d1418311738e00304ae49f657b
#
_cell.length_a   1.000
_cell.length_b   1.000
_cell.length_c   1.000
_cell.angle_alpha   90.00
_cell.angle_beta   90.00
_cell.angle_gamma   90.00
#
_symmetry.space_group_name_H-M   'P 1'
#
loop_
_entity.id
_entity.type
_entity.pdbx_description
1 polymer ?
#
loop_
_entity_poly.entity_id
_entity_poly.type
_entity_poly.pdbx_seq_one_letter_code
_entity_poly.pdbx_strand_id
1 'polypeptide(L)'
;MKNIAFIGTSHIHTPNFISRVNSNNHINCIGVWDKDKNRSKSDSEKLKCKNYDNYLDLLKEPNLDGVIVCSETNLHYELVKKITENKKHCFIEKPLGIGKKDSFEMANLIESSNIIFQTGYFMRSNPVYIKLKELITANYFGEISRIRLVNCHDGIMRDIFKNYQWMTDPKVAGVGAFGDLGTHVLDLLLWFFSDVESVSATFTKVYNQYPGCEESGEALIKFKSGLIASIAAGWIDIAQPYTIFVSGTKAHARTTNEQLIINENKE
;
A
#
# COMPACT_ATOMS: atom_id res chain seq x y z
N MET A 1 11.61 -16.16 18.77
CA MET A 1 11.53 -16.20 17.31
C MET A 1 10.08 -16.36 16.94
N LYS A 2 9.55 -15.60 15.98
CA LYS A 2 8.16 -15.68 15.54
C LYS A 2 8.05 -16.52 14.28
N ASN A 3 7.08 -17.39 14.24
CA ASN A 3 6.81 -18.22 13.07
C ASN A 3 5.78 -17.55 12.17
N ILE A 4 6.15 -17.33 10.92
CA ILE A 4 5.29 -16.74 9.91
C ILE A 4 5.15 -17.66 8.71
N ALA A 5 4.19 -17.35 7.85
CA ALA A 5 4.02 -18.01 6.57
C ALA A 5 3.61 -17.01 5.48
N PHE A 6 3.82 -17.37 4.21
CA PHE A 6 3.30 -16.62 3.09
C PHE A 6 2.04 -17.30 2.55
N ILE A 7 0.99 -16.49 2.33
CA ILE A 7 -0.25 -16.90 1.65
C ILE A 7 -0.45 -16.02 0.43
N GLY A 8 -0.12 -16.56 -0.76
CA GLY A 8 0.03 -15.80 -1.99
C GLY A 8 1.38 -15.10 -2.07
N THR A 9 2.03 -15.23 -3.20
CA THR A 9 3.36 -14.65 -3.48
C THR A 9 3.42 -14.00 -4.87
N SER A 10 2.24 -13.64 -5.43
CA SER A 10 2.13 -13.10 -6.79
C SER A 10 2.49 -11.62 -6.92
N HIS A 11 2.59 -10.89 -5.80
CA HIS A 11 2.82 -9.45 -5.80
C HIS A 11 4.27 -9.09 -6.16
N ILE A 12 4.46 -7.97 -6.88
CA ILE A 12 5.78 -7.46 -7.29
C ILE A 12 6.72 -7.20 -6.10
N HIS A 13 6.20 -6.95 -4.90
CA HIS A 13 6.98 -6.75 -3.69
C HIS A 13 7.42 -8.05 -2.99
N THR A 14 6.90 -9.20 -3.39
CA THR A 14 7.21 -10.49 -2.73
C THR A 14 8.70 -10.79 -2.62
N PRO A 15 9.53 -10.59 -3.67
CA PRO A 15 10.96 -10.85 -3.56
C PRO A 15 11.64 -10.04 -2.44
N ASN A 16 11.17 -8.82 -2.20
CA ASN A 16 11.69 -7.95 -1.16
C ASN A 16 11.31 -8.47 0.25
N PHE A 17 10.06 -8.94 0.43
CA PHE A 17 9.64 -9.56 1.68
C PHE A 17 10.40 -10.86 1.97
N ILE A 18 10.60 -11.71 0.96
CA ILE A 18 11.42 -12.94 1.09
C ILE A 18 12.84 -12.60 1.55
N SER A 19 13.47 -11.61 0.92
CA SER A 19 14.81 -11.16 1.30
C SER A 19 14.87 -10.66 2.75
N ARG A 20 13.89 -9.85 3.16
CA ARG A 20 13.80 -9.32 4.53
C ARG A 20 13.57 -10.41 5.57
N VAL A 21 12.72 -11.39 5.28
CA VAL A 21 12.47 -12.53 6.17
C VAL A 21 13.74 -13.35 6.32
N ASN A 22 14.45 -13.65 5.23
CA ASN A 22 15.69 -14.42 5.27
C ASN A 22 16.84 -13.71 6.01
N SER A 23 16.83 -12.38 6.06
CA SER A 23 17.85 -11.59 6.79
C SER A 23 17.50 -11.30 8.25
N ASN A 24 16.30 -11.70 8.73
CA ASN A 24 15.83 -11.36 10.07
C ASN A 24 15.88 -12.57 11.02
N ASN A 25 16.79 -12.56 11.96
CA ASN A 25 16.99 -13.64 12.93
C ASN A 25 15.85 -13.81 13.96
N HIS A 26 14.88 -12.90 14.01
CA HIS A 26 13.73 -12.98 14.92
C HIS A 26 12.50 -13.62 14.26
N ILE A 27 12.57 -13.89 12.96
CA ILE A 27 11.46 -14.44 12.16
C ILE A 27 11.90 -15.78 11.56
N ASN A 28 11.01 -16.75 11.60
CA ASN A 28 11.16 -18.05 10.95
C ASN A 28 9.98 -18.27 10.00
N CYS A 29 10.24 -18.49 8.71
CA CYS A 29 9.18 -18.88 7.78
C CYS A 29 8.95 -20.36 7.85
N ILE A 30 7.72 -20.80 8.19
CA ILE A 30 7.37 -22.22 8.32
C ILE A 30 6.63 -22.78 7.11
N GLY A 31 6.13 -21.92 6.22
CA GLY A 31 5.40 -22.39 5.06
C GLY A 31 5.07 -21.32 4.03
N VAL A 32 4.86 -21.78 2.80
CA VAL A 32 4.36 -20.99 1.68
C VAL A 32 3.18 -21.71 1.05
N TRP A 33 2.19 -20.96 0.68
CA TRP A 33 1.14 -21.36 -0.24
C TRP A 33 0.92 -20.28 -1.29
N ASP A 34 0.72 -20.70 -2.53
CA ASP A 34 0.22 -19.86 -3.62
C ASP A 34 -0.70 -20.70 -4.53
N LYS A 35 -1.65 -20.04 -5.19
CA LYS A 35 -2.51 -20.73 -6.17
C LYS A 35 -1.73 -21.27 -7.38
N ASP A 36 -0.64 -20.60 -7.76
CA ASP A 36 0.33 -21.10 -8.72
C ASP A 36 1.34 -22.00 -8.00
N LYS A 37 1.25 -23.31 -8.29
CA LYS A 37 2.07 -24.33 -7.66
C LYS A 37 3.56 -24.19 -7.92
N ASN A 38 3.94 -23.70 -9.12
CA ASN A 38 5.35 -23.49 -9.48
C ASN A 38 5.94 -22.32 -8.68
N ARG A 39 5.18 -21.22 -8.56
CA ARG A 39 5.56 -20.06 -7.75
C ARG A 39 5.68 -20.45 -6.29
N SER A 40 4.67 -21.14 -5.75
CA SER A 40 4.66 -21.64 -4.36
C SER A 40 5.90 -22.50 -4.07
N LYS A 41 6.22 -23.44 -4.93
CA LYS A 41 7.41 -24.30 -4.80
C LYS A 41 8.70 -23.49 -4.82
N SER A 42 8.87 -22.63 -5.84
CA SER A 42 10.07 -21.78 -5.98
C SER A 42 10.30 -20.90 -4.74
N ASP A 43 9.22 -20.28 -4.20
CA ASP A 43 9.35 -19.37 -3.08
C ASP A 43 9.54 -20.10 -1.75
N SER A 44 8.96 -21.30 -1.59
CA SER A 44 9.25 -22.17 -0.44
C SER A 44 10.71 -22.64 -0.40
N GLU A 45 11.31 -22.92 -1.56
CA GLU A 45 12.73 -23.26 -1.65
C GLU A 45 13.62 -22.07 -1.26
N LYS A 46 13.31 -20.84 -1.72
CA LYS A 46 14.03 -19.61 -1.33
C LYS A 46 13.94 -19.33 0.19
N LEU A 47 12.79 -19.62 0.79
CA LEU A 47 12.52 -19.44 2.22
C LEU A 47 12.95 -20.66 3.07
N LYS A 48 13.38 -21.75 2.45
CA LYS A 48 13.77 -23.01 3.09
C LYS A 48 12.70 -23.56 4.02
N CYS A 49 11.44 -23.49 3.59
CA CYS A 49 10.28 -23.89 4.36
C CYS A 49 9.37 -24.86 3.61
N LYS A 50 8.33 -25.35 4.27
CA LYS A 50 7.38 -26.31 3.68
C LYS A 50 6.51 -25.63 2.62
N ASN A 51 6.31 -26.29 1.48
CA ASN A 51 5.31 -25.91 0.48
C ASN A 51 3.98 -26.58 0.82
N TYR A 52 2.90 -25.79 0.89
CA TYR A 52 1.55 -26.28 1.20
C TYR A 52 0.67 -26.32 -0.05
N ASP A 53 -0.09 -27.39 -0.20
CA ASP A 53 -1.09 -27.50 -1.27
C ASP A 53 -2.37 -26.73 -0.98
N ASN A 54 -2.68 -26.55 0.30
CA ASN A 54 -3.87 -25.86 0.77
C ASN A 54 -3.50 -24.89 1.90
N TYR A 55 -3.83 -23.61 1.74
CA TYR A 55 -3.54 -22.59 2.76
C TYR A 55 -4.35 -22.82 4.07
N LEU A 56 -5.49 -23.52 4.01
CA LEU A 56 -6.24 -23.85 5.22
C LEU A 56 -5.47 -24.80 6.14
N ASP A 57 -4.67 -25.70 5.58
CA ASP A 57 -3.83 -26.59 6.38
C ASP A 57 -2.65 -25.80 6.98
N LEU A 58 -2.09 -24.86 6.23
CA LEU A 58 -1.07 -23.93 6.73
C LEU A 58 -1.62 -23.07 7.89
N LEU A 59 -2.84 -22.55 7.80
CA LEU A 59 -3.46 -21.75 8.85
C LEU A 59 -3.73 -22.54 10.15
N LYS A 60 -3.88 -23.86 10.06
CA LYS A 60 -4.09 -24.73 11.22
C LYS A 60 -2.80 -25.10 11.95
N GLU A 61 -1.62 -24.77 11.42
CA GLU A 61 -0.36 -25.05 12.09
C GLU A 61 -0.34 -24.40 13.49
N PRO A 62 -0.15 -25.21 14.55
CA PRO A 62 -0.33 -24.73 15.91
C PRO A 62 0.72 -23.69 16.32
N ASN A 63 1.90 -23.76 15.73
CA ASN A 63 3.01 -22.85 15.99
C ASN A 63 3.10 -21.67 15.03
N LEU A 64 2.12 -21.46 14.14
CA LEU A 64 2.06 -20.29 13.26
C LEU A 64 1.55 -19.08 14.04
N ASP A 65 2.35 -18.02 14.14
CA ASP A 65 1.99 -16.74 14.76
C ASP A 65 1.22 -15.83 13.80
N GLY A 66 1.68 -15.71 12.56
CA GLY A 66 1.07 -14.78 11.60
C GLY A 66 1.42 -15.09 10.15
N VAL A 67 0.77 -14.36 9.25
CA VAL A 67 0.91 -14.55 7.81
C VAL A 67 1.23 -13.24 7.08
N ILE A 68 1.99 -13.36 6.00
CA ILE A 68 2.21 -12.30 5.01
C ILE A 68 1.41 -12.68 3.77
N VAL A 69 0.46 -11.82 3.38
CA VAL A 69 -0.37 -12.00 2.19
C VAL A 69 0.13 -11.08 1.09
N CYS A 70 0.66 -11.69 0.03
CA CYS A 70 1.13 -11.03 -1.18
C CYS A 70 0.43 -11.61 -2.42
N SER A 71 -0.85 -11.94 -2.28
CA SER A 71 -1.69 -12.48 -3.34
C SER A 71 -2.22 -11.38 -4.27
N GLU A 72 -2.96 -11.78 -5.28
CA GLU A 72 -3.79 -10.88 -6.07
C GLU A 72 -4.89 -10.25 -5.20
N THR A 73 -5.23 -8.99 -5.46
CA THR A 73 -6.16 -8.20 -4.62
C THR A 73 -7.54 -8.85 -4.51
N ASN A 74 -8.04 -9.45 -5.58
CA ASN A 74 -9.36 -10.10 -5.59
C ASN A 74 -9.46 -11.33 -4.67
N LEU A 75 -8.35 -11.83 -4.15
CA LEU A 75 -8.32 -12.92 -3.18
C LEU A 75 -8.29 -12.43 -1.73
N HIS A 76 -8.01 -11.15 -1.50
CA HIS A 76 -7.77 -10.60 -0.16
C HIS A 76 -8.93 -10.85 0.79
N TYR A 77 -10.18 -10.63 0.35
CA TYR A 77 -11.36 -10.81 1.20
C TYR A 77 -11.47 -12.24 1.76
N GLU A 78 -11.42 -13.24 0.89
CA GLU A 78 -11.51 -14.65 1.30
C GLU A 78 -10.34 -15.07 2.19
N LEU A 79 -9.13 -14.60 1.88
CA LEU A 79 -7.94 -14.91 2.68
C LEU A 79 -8.05 -14.27 4.07
N VAL A 80 -8.38 -12.97 4.16
CA VAL A 80 -8.55 -12.27 5.44
C VAL A 80 -9.62 -12.94 6.30
N LYS A 81 -10.76 -13.31 5.71
CA LYS A 81 -11.81 -14.04 6.42
C LYS A 81 -11.28 -15.32 7.06
N LYS A 82 -10.53 -16.14 6.31
CA LYS A 82 -9.97 -17.39 6.84
C LYS A 82 -8.85 -17.15 7.86
N ILE A 83 -8.05 -16.12 7.68
CA ILE A 83 -6.99 -15.73 8.62
C ILE A 83 -7.59 -15.30 9.96
N THR A 84 -8.63 -14.47 9.94
CA THR A 84 -9.33 -13.99 11.15
C THR A 84 -10.05 -15.15 11.88
N GLU A 85 -10.73 -16.05 11.14
CA GLU A 85 -11.33 -17.26 11.69
C GLU A 85 -10.32 -18.16 12.44
N ASN A 86 -9.07 -18.22 11.94
CA ASN A 86 -7.97 -18.97 12.56
C ASN A 86 -7.14 -18.15 13.55
N LYS A 87 -7.53 -16.90 13.83
CA LYS A 87 -6.89 -15.99 14.82
C LYS A 87 -5.39 -15.80 14.58
N LYS A 88 -4.95 -15.77 13.32
CA LYS A 88 -3.56 -15.52 12.97
C LYS A 88 -3.35 -14.03 12.74
N HIS A 89 -2.21 -13.49 13.19
CA HIS A 89 -1.80 -12.13 12.84
C HIS A 89 -1.58 -12.01 11.34
N CYS A 90 -1.81 -10.82 10.76
CA CYS A 90 -1.78 -10.66 9.32
C CYS A 90 -1.12 -9.36 8.88
N PHE A 91 -0.17 -9.47 7.96
CA PHE A 91 0.21 -8.40 7.06
C PHE A 91 -0.37 -8.69 5.69
N ILE A 92 -0.97 -7.70 5.04
CA ILE A 92 -1.50 -7.85 3.67
C ILE A 92 -1.04 -6.70 2.79
N GLU A 93 -0.69 -7.00 1.53
CA GLU A 93 -0.37 -5.96 0.55
C GLU A 93 -1.57 -5.06 0.24
N LYS A 94 -1.25 -3.86 -0.19
CA LYS A 94 -2.23 -2.87 -0.65
C LYS A 94 -2.61 -3.14 -2.13
N PRO A 95 -3.77 -2.66 -2.57
CA PRO A 95 -4.89 -2.14 -1.78
C PRO A 95 -5.54 -3.23 -0.94
N LEU A 96 -6.22 -2.84 0.15
CA LEU A 96 -6.83 -3.83 1.07
C LEU A 96 -7.82 -4.74 0.35
N GLY A 97 -8.67 -4.18 -0.51
CA GLY A 97 -9.65 -4.94 -1.27
C GLY A 97 -10.13 -4.21 -2.51
N ILE A 98 -10.98 -4.86 -3.28
CA ILE A 98 -11.60 -4.29 -4.49
C ILE A 98 -12.81 -3.45 -4.09
N GLY A 99 -12.59 -2.14 -4.05
CA GLY A 99 -13.64 -1.17 -3.78
C GLY A 99 -14.10 -1.10 -2.33
N LYS A 100 -15.15 -0.32 -2.11
CA LYS A 100 -15.62 0.04 -0.78
C LYS A 100 -16.14 -1.16 0.02
N LYS A 101 -16.97 -2.01 -0.61
CA LYS A 101 -17.66 -3.10 0.07
C LYS A 101 -16.65 -4.09 0.69
N ASP A 102 -15.75 -4.63 -0.12
CA ASP A 102 -14.74 -5.58 0.33
C ASP A 102 -13.87 -5.00 1.46
N SER A 103 -13.42 -3.75 1.28
CA SER A 103 -12.56 -3.09 2.27
C SER A 103 -13.25 -2.88 3.61
N PHE A 104 -14.54 -2.49 3.62
CA PHE A 104 -15.31 -2.32 4.86
C PHE A 104 -15.62 -3.67 5.53
N GLU A 105 -15.99 -4.68 4.77
CA GLU A 105 -16.26 -6.00 5.32
C GLU A 105 -14.97 -6.61 5.94
N MET A 106 -13.81 -6.45 5.27
CA MET A 106 -12.53 -6.86 5.84
C MET A 106 -12.16 -6.09 7.10
N ALA A 107 -12.35 -4.77 7.12
CA ALA A 107 -12.11 -3.95 8.31
C ALA A 107 -12.93 -4.46 9.50
N ASN A 108 -14.21 -4.72 9.31
CA ASN A 108 -15.10 -5.27 10.37
C ASN A 108 -14.63 -6.65 10.86
N LEU A 109 -14.20 -7.54 9.95
CA LEU A 109 -13.66 -8.85 10.31
C LEU A 109 -12.37 -8.71 11.14
N ILE A 110 -11.49 -7.81 10.75
CA ILE A 110 -10.21 -7.55 11.42
C ILE A 110 -10.46 -6.97 12.82
N GLU A 111 -11.27 -5.93 12.92
CA GLU A 111 -11.59 -5.27 14.20
C GLU A 111 -12.24 -6.23 15.20
N SER A 112 -13.12 -7.12 14.73
CA SER A 112 -13.80 -8.10 15.59
C SER A 112 -12.92 -9.30 15.98
N SER A 113 -11.81 -9.54 15.30
CA SER A 113 -11.00 -10.76 15.46
C SER A 113 -9.93 -10.69 16.55
N ASN A 114 -9.61 -9.50 17.04
CA ASN A 114 -8.54 -9.24 18.02
C ASN A 114 -7.15 -9.73 17.58
N ILE A 115 -6.85 -9.69 16.29
CA ILE A 115 -5.53 -9.97 15.72
C ILE A 115 -4.72 -8.69 15.55
N ILE A 116 -3.40 -8.81 15.50
CA ILE A 116 -2.53 -7.72 15.00
C ILE A 116 -2.62 -7.73 13.48
N PHE A 117 -2.98 -6.59 12.91
CA PHE A 117 -3.14 -6.43 11.48
C PHE A 117 -2.38 -5.21 10.96
N GLN A 118 -1.80 -5.35 9.77
CA GLN A 118 -1.16 -4.25 9.05
C GLN A 118 -1.36 -4.40 7.54
N THR A 119 -1.65 -3.29 6.87
CA THR A 119 -1.66 -3.20 5.40
C THR A 119 -0.35 -2.57 4.89
N GLY A 120 0.02 -2.85 3.65
CA GLY A 120 1.29 -2.43 3.01
C GLY A 120 1.48 -0.92 2.78
N TYR A 121 0.91 -0.05 3.61
CA TYR A 121 1.13 1.41 3.57
C TYR A 121 2.41 1.80 4.29
N PHE A 122 3.55 1.39 3.72
CA PHE A 122 4.88 1.55 4.32
C PHE A 122 5.32 3.01 4.51
N MET A 123 4.72 3.95 3.79
CA MET A 123 5.11 5.36 3.83
C MET A 123 4.94 5.99 5.21
N ARG A 124 3.96 5.52 6.00
CA ARG A 124 3.79 5.97 7.40
C ARG A 124 4.98 5.65 8.30
N SER A 125 5.88 4.76 7.89
CA SER A 125 7.11 4.42 8.61
C SER A 125 8.32 5.25 8.16
N ASN A 126 8.19 6.10 7.15
CA ASN A 126 9.27 6.95 6.67
C ASN A 126 9.52 8.11 7.65
N PRO A 127 10.75 8.31 8.15
CA PRO A 127 11.08 9.38 9.12
C PRO A 127 10.70 10.78 8.63
N VAL A 128 10.79 11.04 7.31
CA VAL A 128 10.42 12.32 6.70
C VAL A 128 8.93 12.60 6.90
N TYR A 129 8.07 11.59 6.68
CA TYR A 129 6.62 11.76 6.80
C TYR A 129 6.15 11.73 8.26
N ILE A 130 6.83 10.96 9.12
CA ILE A 130 6.62 11.03 10.58
C ILE A 130 6.89 12.45 11.06
N LYS A 131 8.03 13.03 10.67
CA LYS A 131 8.39 14.40 11.04
C LYS A 131 7.39 15.42 10.50
N LEU A 132 6.95 15.27 9.25
CA LEU A 132 5.93 16.14 8.67
C LEU A 132 4.60 16.05 9.44
N LYS A 133 4.17 14.85 9.83
CA LYS A 133 2.98 14.64 10.66
C LYS A 133 3.10 15.33 12.03
N GLU A 134 4.25 15.20 12.68
CA GLU A 134 4.52 15.91 13.95
C GLU A 134 4.37 17.42 13.80
N LEU A 135 4.97 18.01 12.76
CA LEU A 135 4.91 19.45 12.50
C LEU A 135 3.48 19.93 12.19
N ILE A 136 2.70 19.16 11.41
CA ILE A 136 1.29 19.44 11.14
C ILE A 136 0.51 19.40 12.46
N THR A 137 0.70 18.37 13.27
CA THR A 137 0.00 18.20 14.53
C THR A 137 0.35 19.30 15.55
N ALA A 138 1.61 19.78 15.54
CA ALA A 138 2.07 20.87 16.38
C ALA A 138 1.66 22.28 15.87
N ASN A 139 0.85 22.37 14.81
CA ASN A 139 0.46 23.63 14.17
C ASN A 139 1.65 24.53 13.75
N TYR A 140 2.76 23.89 13.38
CA TYR A 140 3.98 24.59 12.99
C TYR A 140 3.78 25.48 11.74
N PHE A 141 2.97 25.03 10.80
CA PHE A 141 2.67 25.73 9.57
C PHE A 141 1.62 26.86 9.73
N GLY A 142 1.02 27.00 10.91
CA GLY A 142 -0.18 27.83 11.10
C GLY A 142 -1.39 27.26 10.36
N GLU A 143 -2.23 28.12 9.80
CA GLU A 143 -3.35 27.68 8.97
C GLU A 143 -2.82 27.15 7.64
N ILE A 144 -3.00 25.85 7.41
CA ILE A 144 -2.55 25.20 6.17
C ILE A 144 -3.57 25.51 5.08
N SER A 145 -3.13 26.28 4.08
CA SER A 145 -3.97 26.69 2.94
C SER A 145 -4.00 25.63 1.84
N ARG A 146 -2.95 24.84 1.69
CA ARG A 146 -2.80 23.89 0.59
C ARG A 146 -1.80 22.78 0.92
N ILE A 147 -2.13 21.55 0.48
CA ILE A 147 -1.20 20.44 0.41
C ILE A 147 -1.25 19.77 -0.97
N ARG A 148 -0.10 19.35 -1.48
CA ARG A 148 0.04 18.60 -2.74
C ARG A 148 0.87 17.36 -2.50
N LEU A 149 0.39 16.20 -3.01
CA LEU A 149 1.10 14.93 -2.94
C LEU A 149 1.19 14.35 -4.35
N VAL A 150 2.38 13.90 -4.71
CA VAL A 150 2.62 13.27 -6.01
C VAL A 150 3.36 11.97 -5.80
N ASN A 151 2.91 10.91 -6.48
CA ASN A 151 3.56 9.60 -6.51
C ASN A 151 3.44 9.01 -7.91
N CYS A 152 4.47 9.17 -8.71
CA CYS A 152 4.49 8.72 -10.09
C CYS A 152 5.78 7.97 -10.40
N HIS A 153 5.73 7.11 -11.42
CA HIS A 153 6.89 6.48 -12.02
C HIS A 153 6.63 6.15 -13.50
N ASP A 154 7.65 5.69 -14.20
CA ASP A 154 7.65 5.33 -15.61
C ASP A 154 7.45 3.82 -15.87
N GLY A 155 6.71 3.15 -15.00
CA GLY A 155 6.59 1.69 -14.95
C GLY A 155 6.07 1.05 -16.24
N ILE A 156 5.15 1.71 -16.96
CA ILE A 156 4.69 1.24 -18.27
C ILE A 156 5.84 1.22 -19.27
N MET A 157 6.62 2.28 -19.33
CA MET A 157 7.73 2.40 -20.29
C MET A 157 8.85 1.38 -20.00
N ARG A 158 9.05 1.02 -18.73
CA ARG A 158 10.02 0.01 -18.29
C ARG A 158 9.49 -1.42 -18.29
N ASP A 159 8.23 -1.61 -18.68
CA ASP A 159 7.56 -2.93 -18.71
C ASP A 159 7.66 -3.71 -17.38
N ILE A 160 7.56 -3.00 -16.23
CA ILE A 160 7.73 -3.63 -14.92
C ILE A 160 6.65 -4.67 -14.60
N PHE A 161 5.50 -4.59 -15.27
CA PHE A 161 4.37 -5.50 -15.06
C PHE A 161 4.45 -6.78 -15.92
N LYS A 162 5.49 -6.95 -16.74
CA LYS A 162 5.63 -8.14 -17.62
C LYS A 162 5.42 -9.46 -16.90
N ASN A 163 5.98 -9.61 -15.71
CA ASN A 163 5.86 -10.81 -14.87
C ASN A 163 4.73 -10.71 -13.82
N TYR A 164 3.98 -9.61 -13.81
CA TYR A 164 2.94 -9.30 -12.82
C TYR A 164 1.65 -8.81 -13.49
N GLN A 165 1.28 -9.45 -14.59
CA GLN A 165 0.19 -9.00 -15.47
C GLN A 165 -1.16 -8.84 -14.75
N TRP A 166 -1.39 -9.58 -13.67
CA TRP A 166 -2.61 -9.43 -12.88
C TRP A 166 -2.77 -8.02 -12.29
N MET A 167 -1.67 -7.29 -12.05
CA MET A 167 -1.70 -5.91 -11.53
C MET A 167 -2.25 -4.91 -12.55
N THR A 168 -2.29 -5.29 -13.82
CA THR A 168 -2.84 -4.49 -14.92
C THR A 168 -4.22 -4.96 -15.40
N ASP A 169 -4.83 -5.91 -14.69
CA ASP A 169 -6.22 -6.34 -14.90
C ASP A 169 -7.12 -5.74 -13.80
N PRO A 170 -7.99 -4.76 -14.11
CA PRO A 170 -8.85 -4.12 -13.12
C PRO A 170 -9.81 -5.06 -12.40
N LYS A 171 -10.12 -6.23 -12.99
CA LYS A 171 -10.98 -7.25 -12.35
C LYS A 171 -10.24 -8.02 -11.25
N VAL A 172 -8.91 -8.06 -11.33
CA VAL A 172 -8.04 -8.80 -10.40
C VAL A 172 -7.38 -7.83 -9.41
N ALA A 173 -6.81 -6.74 -9.91
CA ALA A 173 -6.14 -5.72 -9.10
C ALA A 173 -7.13 -4.73 -8.45
N GLY A 174 -8.29 -4.50 -9.09
CA GLY A 174 -9.30 -3.55 -8.63
C GLY A 174 -9.03 -2.10 -9.03
N VAL A 175 -7.83 -1.77 -9.50
CA VAL A 175 -7.35 -0.41 -9.78
C VAL A 175 -6.37 -0.42 -10.96
N GLY A 176 -6.15 0.75 -11.57
CA GLY A 176 -5.02 1.04 -12.45
C GLY A 176 -3.95 1.87 -11.74
N ALA A 177 -3.22 2.69 -12.49
CA ALA A 177 -2.07 3.47 -12.01
C ALA A 177 -2.42 4.44 -10.87
N PHE A 178 -3.52 5.17 -11.04
CA PHE A 178 -3.95 6.14 -10.03
C PHE A 178 -4.36 5.43 -8.73
N GLY A 179 -5.05 4.31 -8.83
CA GLY A 179 -5.42 3.53 -7.65
C GLY A 179 -4.22 2.84 -6.99
N ASP A 180 -3.26 2.33 -7.77
CA ASP A 180 -2.06 1.65 -7.25
C ASP A 180 -1.11 2.60 -6.51
N LEU A 181 -0.72 3.71 -7.14
CA LEU A 181 0.21 4.68 -6.56
C LEU A 181 -0.50 5.75 -5.74
N GLY A 182 -1.68 6.16 -6.17
CA GLY A 182 -2.48 7.17 -5.49
C GLY A 182 -2.98 6.72 -4.12
N THR A 183 -3.23 5.41 -3.93
CA THR A 183 -3.62 4.89 -2.60
C THR A 183 -2.58 5.18 -1.51
N HIS A 184 -1.29 5.22 -1.85
CA HIS A 184 -0.22 5.56 -0.91
C HIS A 184 -0.27 7.03 -0.47
N VAL A 185 -0.42 7.94 -1.44
CA VAL A 185 -0.49 9.39 -1.13
C VAL A 185 -1.82 9.75 -0.49
N LEU A 186 -2.91 9.06 -0.85
CA LEU A 186 -4.20 9.19 -0.19
C LEU A 186 -4.14 8.70 1.27
N ASP A 187 -3.47 7.59 1.53
CA ASP A 187 -3.24 7.07 2.89
C ASP A 187 -2.48 8.09 3.76
N LEU A 188 -1.40 8.69 3.23
CA LEU A 188 -0.68 9.77 3.93
C LEU A 188 -1.56 11.00 4.16
N LEU A 189 -2.31 11.41 3.14
CA LEU A 189 -3.18 12.58 3.25
C LEU A 189 -4.25 12.39 4.33
N LEU A 190 -4.89 11.21 4.38
CA LEU A 190 -5.88 10.87 5.40
C LEU A 190 -5.25 10.64 6.79
N TRP A 191 -3.97 10.28 6.84
CA TRP A 191 -3.22 10.22 8.09
C TRP A 191 -2.86 11.61 8.61
N PHE A 192 -2.59 12.57 7.74
CA PHE A 192 -2.34 13.96 8.11
C PHE A 192 -3.62 14.68 8.52
N PHE A 193 -4.70 14.48 7.79
CA PHE A 193 -5.98 15.18 7.92
C PHE A 193 -7.16 14.22 7.88
N SER A 194 -8.23 14.58 8.57
CA SER A 194 -9.50 13.85 8.58
C SER A 194 -10.61 14.67 7.92
N ASP A 195 -11.81 14.08 7.79
CA ASP A 195 -13.05 14.78 7.44
C ASP A 195 -13.08 15.37 6.03
N VAL A 196 -12.90 14.51 5.03
CA VAL A 196 -13.11 14.85 3.62
C VAL A 196 -14.55 15.28 3.39
N GLU A 197 -14.75 16.44 2.73
CA GLU A 197 -16.04 16.97 2.31
C GLU A 197 -16.40 16.51 0.90
N SER A 198 -15.47 16.68 -0.05
CA SER A 198 -15.70 16.33 -1.45
C SER A 198 -14.42 15.97 -2.19
N VAL A 199 -14.57 15.22 -3.28
CA VAL A 199 -13.49 14.79 -4.16
C VAL A 199 -13.91 15.00 -5.62
N SER A 200 -13.00 15.54 -6.43
CA SER A 200 -13.11 15.57 -7.88
C SER A 200 -11.84 15.00 -8.49
N ALA A 201 -11.96 14.06 -9.44
CA ALA A 201 -10.81 13.40 -10.04
C ALA A 201 -10.96 13.28 -11.55
N THR A 202 -9.83 13.26 -12.24
CA THR A 202 -9.75 13.00 -13.67
C THR A 202 -8.62 12.02 -13.96
N PHE A 203 -8.82 11.19 -14.99
CA PHE A 203 -7.90 10.12 -15.36
C PHE A 203 -7.57 10.21 -16.84
N THR A 204 -6.39 9.73 -17.21
CA THR A 204 -5.94 9.71 -18.60
C THR A 204 -5.27 8.39 -18.97
N LYS A 205 -5.25 8.12 -20.27
CA LYS A 205 -4.51 7.05 -20.91
C LYS A 205 -3.74 7.66 -22.08
N VAL A 206 -2.46 7.41 -22.16
CA VAL A 206 -1.56 7.92 -23.20
C VAL A 206 -1.07 6.76 -24.07
N TYR A 207 -0.56 5.71 -23.48
CA TYR A 207 -0.08 4.52 -24.17
C TYR A 207 -1.21 3.54 -24.47
N ASN A 208 -2.23 3.50 -23.61
CA ASN A 208 -3.36 2.56 -23.68
C ASN A 208 -2.90 1.09 -23.78
N GLN A 209 -1.81 0.79 -23.05
CA GLN A 209 -1.17 -0.53 -23.08
C GLN A 209 -1.99 -1.59 -22.35
N TYR A 210 -2.67 -1.20 -21.27
CA TYR A 210 -3.45 -2.12 -20.44
C TYR A 210 -4.94 -1.76 -20.49
N PRO A 211 -5.77 -2.59 -21.19
CA PRO A 211 -7.19 -2.31 -21.33
C PRO A 211 -7.92 -2.20 -19.98
N GLY A 212 -8.68 -1.12 -19.81
CA GLY A 212 -9.44 -0.88 -18.58
C GLY A 212 -8.69 -0.14 -17.49
N CYS A 213 -7.35 -0.13 -17.50
CA CYS A 213 -6.54 0.64 -16.54
C CYS A 213 -6.43 2.10 -16.96
N GLU A 214 -6.56 3.02 -16.01
CA GLU A 214 -6.01 4.38 -16.15
C GLU A 214 -4.49 4.33 -15.95
N GLU A 215 -3.77 5.21 -16.68
CA GLU A 215 -2.31 5.25 -16.67
C GLU A 215 -1.77 6.42 -15.86
N SER A 216 -2.61 7.43 -15.63
CA SER A 216 -2.33 8.57 -14.76
C SER A 216 -3.64 9.22 -14.33
N GLY A 217 -3.59 9.99 -13.25
CA GLY A 217 -4.73 10.76 -12.78
C GLY A 217 -4.35 11.82 -11.77
N GLU A 218 -5.26 12.80 -11.63
CA GLU A 218 -5.19 13.81 -10.60
C GLU A 218 -6.54 13.96 -9.88
N ALA A 219 -6.49 14.28 -8.59
CA ALA A 219 -7.68 14.58 -7.79
C ALA A 219 -7.50 15.85 -6.95
N LEU A 220 -8.60 16.59 -6.80
CA LEU A 220 -8.77 17.65 -5.81
C LEU A 220 -9.66 17.14 -4.69
N ILE A 221 -9.21 17.34 -3.46
CA ILE A 221 -9.89 16.89 -2.24
C ILE A 221 -10.13 18.11 -1.36
N LYS A 222 -11.39 18.39 -1.04
CA LYS A 222 -11.77 19.43 -0.09
C LYS A 222 -12.08 18.79 1.26
N PHE A 223 -11.53 19.34 2.32
CA PHE A 223 -11.80 18.94 3.69
C PHE A 223 -12.82 19.88 4.33
N LYS A 224 -13.55 19.40 5.33
CA LYS A 224 -14.53 20.21 6.10
C LYS A 224 -13.86 21.41 6.79
N SER A 225 -12.57 21.35 7.09
CA SER A 225 -11.77 22.45 7.62
C SER A 225 -11.55 23.61 6.61
N GLY A 226 -11.90 23.40 5.34
CA GLY A 226 -11.60 24.34 4.25
C GLY A 226 -10.27 24.08 3.55
N LEU A 227 -9.41 23.19 4.06
CA LEU A 227 -8.18 22.79 3.41
C LEU A 227 -8.47 22.18 2.02
N ILE A 228 -7.67 22.56 1.03
CA ILE A 228 -7.67 21.95 -0.29
C ILE A 228 -6.38 21.15 -0.47
N ALA A 229 -6.54 19.87 -0.80
CA ALA A 229 -5.45 18.99 -1.19
C ALA A 229 -5.53 18.63 -2.67
N SER A 230 -4.38 18.40 -3.31
CA SER A 230 -4.31 17.73 -4.60
C SER A 230 -3.40 16.52 -4.54
N ILE A 231 -3.78 15.46 -5.22
CA ILE A 231 -2.96 14.27 -5.42
C ILE A 231 -2.80 13.99 -6.91
N ALA A 232 -1.59 13.56 -7.29
CA ALA A 232 -1.30 13.06 -8.63
C ALA A 232 -0.60 11.71 -8.52
N ALA A 233 -0.98 10.76 -9.38
CA ALA A 233 -0.36 9.46 -9.42
C ALA A 233 -0.43 8.86 -10.83
N GLY A 234 0.62 8.13 -11.24
CA GLY A 234 0.67 7.56 -12.57
C GLY A 234 1.87 6.66 -12.83
N TRP A 235 1.73 5.82 -13.85
CA TRP A 235 2.76 4.87 -14.31
C TRP A 235 3.52 5.35 -15.56
N ILE A 236 3.28 6.58 -16.01
CA ILE A 236 3.78 7.12 -17.28
C ILE A 236 4.61 8.39 -17.12
N ASP A 237 5.17 8.65 -15.96
CA ASP A 237 5.91 9.88 -15.68
C ASP A 237 7.43 9.59 -15.59
N ILE A 238 8.19 10.07 -16.59
CA ILE A 238 9.64 9.89 -16.66
C ILE A 238 10.40 10.69 -15.60
N ALA A 239 9.81 11.76 -15.08
CA ALA A 239 10.40 12.54 -13.98
C ALA A 239 10.30 11.82 -12.63
N GLN A 240 9.46 10.80 -12.55
CA GLN A 240 9.25 9.96 -11.37
C GLN A 240 9.06 10.79 -10.09
N PRO A 241 8.17 11.80 -10.08
CA PRO A 241 8.03 12.68 -8.94
C PRO A 241 7.40 11.93 -7.77
N TYR A 242 8.06 12.04 -6.62
CA TYR A 242 7.57 11.58 -5.35
C TYR A 242 7.75 12.67 -4.32
N THR A 243 6.75 13.55 -4.21
CA THR A 243 6.87 14.78 -3.44
C THR A 243 5.61 15.10 -2.65
N ILE A 244 5.82 15.71 -1.48
CA ILE A 244 4.76 16.37 -0.72
C ILE A 244 5.15 17.84 -0.56
N PHE A 245 4.20 18.72 -0.81
CA PHE A 245 4.33 20.15 -0.55
C PHE A 245 3.20 20.59 0.36
N VAL A 246 3.55 21.27 1.46
CA VAL A 246 2.61 21.87 2.42
C VAL A 246 2.86 23.36 2.49
N SER A 247 1.81 24.16 2.40
CA SER A 247 1.87 25.62 2.53
C SER A 247 0.88 26.09 3.59
N GLY A 248 1.38 26.85 4.56
CA GLY A 248 0.59 27.47 5.62
C GLY A 248 0.95 28.93 5.83
N THR A 249 0.30 29.57 6.79
CA THR A 249 0.45 31.01 7.07
C THR A 249 1.79 31.37 7.74
N LYS A 250 2.45 30.42 8.43
CA LYS A 250 3.71 30.66 9.15
C LYS A 250 4.91 30.04 8.45
N ALA A 251 4.72 28.93 7.77
CA ALA A 251 5.79 28.18 7.12
C ALA A 251 5.28 27.37 5.93
N HIS A 252 6.20 26.92 5.11
CA HIS A 252 5.93 25.90 4.10
C HIS A 252 7.01 24.82 4.13
N ALA A 253 6.67 23.64 3.66
CA ALA A 253 7.62 22.54 3.54
C ALA A 253 7.43 21.80 2.21
N ARG A 254 8.54 21.21 1.74
CA ARG A 254 8.52 20.23 0.65
C ARG A 254 9.35 19.01 1.03
N THR A 255 8.92 17.85 0.61
CA THR A 255 9.71 16.65 0.75
C THR A 255 10.45 16.32 -0.54
N THR A 256 11.60 15.70 -0.41
CA THR A 256 12.16 14.78 -1.39
C THR A 256 12.08 13.37 -0.79
N ASN A 257 12.54 12.33 -1.51
CA ASN A 257 12.51 10.95 -0.99
C ASN A 257 13.22 10.80 0.38
N GLU A 258 14.22 11.64 0.67
CA GLU A 258 15.10 11.51 1.83
C GLU A 258 15.12 12.74 2.74
N GLN A 259 14.53 13.85 2.34
CA GLN A 259 14.66 15.13 3.03
C GLN A 259 13.32 15.84 3.21
N LEU A 260 13.19 16.52 4.35
CA LEU A 260 12.16 17.53 4.60
C LEU A 260 12.81 18.92 4.59
N ILE A 261 12.47 19.71 3.60
CA ILE A 261 12.98 21.10 3.46
C ILE A 261 11.88 22.03 3.95
N ILE A 262 12.20 22.80 4.98
CA ILE A 262 11.27 23.73 5.64
C ILE A 262 11.76 25.15 5.44
N ASN A 263 10.84 26.06 5.14
CA ASN A 263 11.09 27.49 5.07
C ASN A 263 10.04 28.23 5.91
N GLU A 264 10.52 29.03 6.84
CA GLU A 264 9.68 29.90 7.66
C GLU A 264 9.46 31.23 6.95
N ASN A 265 8.26 31.79 7.16
CA ASN A 265 8.02 33.17 6.77
C ASN A 265 8.84 34.06 7.74
N LYS A 266 9.89 34.67 7.26
CA LYS A 266 10.60 35.69 8.03
C LYS A 266 9.79 36.98 7.89
N GLU A 267 9.14 37.41 8.97
CA GLU A 267 8.58 38.75 9.09
C GLU A 267 9.62 39.81 8.82
#